data_9adee4fc930122bd7824e87dde3f04ec
#
_entry.id   9adee4fc930122bd7824e87dde3f04ec
#
_cell.length_a   1.000
_cell.length_b   1.000
_cell.length_c   1.000
_cell.angle_alpha   90.00
_cell.angle_beta   90.00
_cell.angle_gamma   90.00
#
_symmetry.space_group_name_H-M   'P 1'
#
loop_
_entity.id
_entity.type
_entity.pdbx_description
1 polymer ?
#
loop_
_entity_poly.entity_id
_entity_poly.type
_entity_poly.pdbx_seq_one_letter_code
_entity_poly.pdbx_strand_id
1 'polypeptide(L)'
;MAGFVGRATELRELAQQLDVVRTGGRADAGVAVLLRGRRRVGKSRLVTELIEREAVPSVYFQAARHAPPGDELAAFAEAVAQSDLPGAVVAEGNKPDSLSAALRLLAAALPAESPAIVVVDELPWLLEGIQGGAGELQRVWDRELSRRPVLLLLLGSDLAMMEALGRPDQPFHGRATEMLLRALSPRDVARMTGLTGSDAFDAFLVTGGQPLVAQEWQPEEPPVTFVRRAYERATSALVVSGTRVLDGELPSTSHARLVLTAIGGKGERTHSRILQALDGSISPTTLDRSLGLLTEKRVIAADEPLSTRSATKDRRWRVSDPALRFWLAMVEPALPDIDRGRPDLAAARFETTFSSWRGRAIEPVVREALARLLPDETWPGARDVGGWWPRNNTPEIDLVAADVRPARTIAFVGSIKWHARTPFTSRDVDALAADAVHVPGVGAATPLVAVCPAGADDDPRLSRVWTADDLLAAWP
;
A
#
# COMPACT_ATOMS: atom_id res chain seq x y z
N MET A 1 24.75 -9.16 1.93
CA MET A 1 23.39 -8.90 1.37
C MET A 1 22.46 -8.65 2.53
N ALA A 2 21.72 -7.55 2.54
CA ALA A 2 20.69 -7.34 3.56
C ALA A 2 19.68 -8.49 3.48
N GLY A 3 19.44 -9.18 4.60
CA GLY A 3 18.47 -10.27 4.67
C GLY A 3 17.07 -9.78 4.28
N PHE A 4 16.16 -10.71 3.97
CA PHE A 4 14.76 -10.41 3.72
C PHE A 4 14.12 -9.86 4.99
N VAL A 5 13.62 -8.62 4.95
CA VAL A 5 13.07 -7.93 6.12
C VAL A 5 11.58 -7.72 5.95
N GLY A 6 10.84 -7.92 7.04
CA GLY A 6 9.39 -7.79 7.05
C GLY A 6 8.66 -8.99 6.42
N ARG A 7 7.37 -8.82 6.19
CA ARG A 7 6.54 -9.82 5.51
C ARG A 7 6.38 -11.17 6.23
N ALA A 8 6.65 -11.21 7.54
CA ALA A 8 6.56 -12.46 8.31
C ALA A 8 5.15 -13.05 8.29
N THR A 9 4.12 -12.20 8.28
CA THR A 9 2.72 -12.62 8.23
C THR A 9 2.38 -13.18 6.86
N GLU A 10 2.71 -12.44 5.79
CA GLU A 10 2.43 -12.86 4.42
C GLU A 10 3.19 -14.13 4.03
N LEU A 11 4.46 -14.28 4.45
CA LEU A 11 5.21 -15.52 4.25
C LEU A 11 4.57 -16.69 4.99
N ARG A 12 4.13 -16.49 6.23
CA ARG A 12 3.47 -17.52 7.02
C ARG A 12 2.14 -17.95 6.38
N GLU A 13 1.34 -16.99 5.90
CA GLU A 13 0.08 -17.27 5.21
C GLU A 13 0.32 -18.08 3.92
N LEU A 14 1.32 -17.71 3.11
CA LEU A 14 1.67 -18.47 1.90
C LEU A 14 2.21 -19.87 2.24
N ALA A 15 3.05 -20.00 3.26
CA ALA A 15 3.53 -21.30 3.75
C ALA A 15 2.38 -22.18 4.23
N GLN A 16 1.39 -21.63 4.95
CA GLN A 16 0.19 -22.35 5.34
C GLN A 16 -0.62 -22.83 4.14
N GLN A 17 -0.73 -22.03 3.05
CA GLN A 17 -1.37 -22.52 1.83
C GLN A 17 -0.59 -23.68 1.19
N LEU A 18 0.74 -23.66 1.23
CA LEU A 18 1.55 -24.78 0.77
C LEU A 18 1.41 -26.02 1.66
N ASP A 19 1.24 -25.83 2.97
CA ASP A 19 0.97 -26.95 3.90
C ASP A 19 -0.39 -27.61 3.65
N VAL A 20 -1.40 -26.82 3.23
CA VAL A 20 -2.68 -27.40 2.75
C VAL A 20 -2.45 -28.29 1.54
N VAL A 21 -1.60 -27.86 0.59
CA VAL A 21 -1.21 -28.66 -0.58
C VAL A 21 -0.47 -29.94 -0.15
N ARG A 22 0.43 -29.87 0.83
CA ARG A 22 1.22 -31.01 1.35
C ARG A 22 0.36 -32.07 2.05
N THR A 23 -0.64 -31.61 2.79
CA THR A 23 -1.48 -32.49 3.64
C THR A 23 -2.75 -32.94 2.93
N GLY A 24 -3.06 -32.36 1.81
CA GLY A 24 -4.28 -32.60 1.04
C GLY A 24 -4.31 -33.99 0.40
N GLY A 25 -4.67 -35.01 1.15
CA GLY A 25 -5.07 -36.33 0.62
C GLY A 25 -6.45 -36.32 -0.07
N ARG A 26 -6.89 -35.18 -0.64
CA ARG A 26 -8.17 -34.99 -1.33
C ARG A 26 -8.02 -35.02 -2.85
N ALA A 27 -9.10 -35.35 -3.53
CA ALA A 27 -9.19 -35.32 -4.99
C ALA A 27 -8.86 -33.94 -5.62
N ASP A 28 -8.90 -32.85 -4.81
CA ASP A 28 -8.55 -31.47 -5.19
C ASP A 28 -7.52 -30.94 -4.18
N ALA A 29 -6.24 -31.29 -4.41
CA ALA A 29 -5.12 -30.89 -3.54
C ALA A 29 -4.52 -29.52 -3.89
N GLY A 30 -4.82 -28.98 -5.09
CA GLY A 30 -4.29 -27.72 -5.58
C GLY A 30 -4.92 -26.50 -4.88
N VAL A 31 -4.09 -25.52 -4.56
CA VAL A 31 -4.51 -24.23 -3.97
C VAL A 31 -4.06 -23.10 -4.89
N ALA A 32 -4.95 -22.16 -5.18
CA ALA A 32 -4.63 -20.94 -5.92
C ALA A 32 -4.69 -19.71 -5.02
N VAL A 33 -3.75 -18.78 -5.21
CA VAL A 33 -3.70 -17.48 -4.51
C VAL A 33 -3.59 -16.36 -5.52
N LEU A 34 -4.49 -15.39 -5.47
CA LEU A 34 -4.41 -14.12 -6.20
C LEU A 34 -3.63 -13.12 -5.33
N LEU A 35 -2.33 -12.97 -5.59
CA LEU A 35 -1.46 -12.02 -4.89
C LEU A 35 -1.44 -10.68 -5.63
N ARG A 36 -2.19 -9.73 -5.13
CA ARG A 36 -2.27 -8.38 -5.69
C ARG A 36 -1.52 -7.36 -4.83
N GLY A 37 -1.00 -6.33 -5.44
CA GLY A 37 -0.31 -5.26 -4.74
C GLY A 37 0.32 -4.30 -5.74
N ARG A 38 0.45 -3.05 -5.36
CA ARG A 38 1.00 -2.01 -6.25
C ARG A 38 2.40 -2.37 -6.75
N ARG A 39 2.82 -1.72 -7.81
CA ARG A 39 4.19 -1.88 -8.31
C ARG A 39 5.20 -1.53 -7.21
N ARG A 40 6.29 -2.30 -7.14
CA ARG A 40 7.43 -2.12 -6.24
C ARG A 40 7.17 -2.35 -4.74
N VAL A 41 6.02 -2.93 -4.36
CA VAL A 41 5.78 -3.35 -2.97
C VAL A 41 6.51 -4.65 -2.59
N GLY A 42 7.15 -5.33 -3.55
CA GLY A 42 7.96 -6.54 -3.30
C GLY A 42 7.23 -7.86 -3.47
N LYS A 43 6.19 -7.96 -4.34
CA LYS A 43 5.47 -9.22 -4.62
C LYS A 43 6.41 -10.32 -5.10
N SER A 44 7.15 -10.07 -6.17
CA SER A 44 8.08 -11.04 -6.77
C SER A 44 9.13 -11.48 -5.76
N ARG A 45 9.71 -10.56 -4.96
CA ARG A 45 10.69 -10.91 -3.93
C ARG A 45 10.09 -11.75 -2.80
N LEU A 46 8.83 -11.48 -2.38
CA LEU A 46 8.11 -12.29 -1.39
C LEU A 46 7.98 -13.74 -1.84
N VAL A 47 7.58 -13.94 -3.10
CA VAL A 47 7.38 -15.27 -3.68
C VAL A 47 8.71 -15.99 -3.90
N THR A 48 9.75 -15.29 -4.36
CA THR A 48 11.10 -15.86 -4.46
C THR A 48 11.61 -16.31 -3.09
N GLU A 49 11.42 -15.50 -2.05
CA GLU A 49 11.77 -15.86 -0.67
C GLU A 49 11.02 -17.10 -0.18
N LEU A 50 9.72 -17.23 -0.53
CA LEU A 50 8.95 -18.43 -0.23
C LEU A 50 9.56 -19.66 -0.91
N ILE A 51 9.86 -19.59 -2.22
CA ILE A 51 10.46 -20.68 -2.97
C ILE A 51 11.81 -21.09 -2.36
N GLU A 52 12.67 -20.11 -2.05
CA GLU A 52 13.99 -20.34 -1.42
C GLU A 52 13.88 -21.07 -0.06
N ARG A 53 12.86 -20.71 0.75
CA ARG A 53 12.66 -21.30 2.08
C ARG A 53 12.05 -22.70 2.04
N GLU A 54 11.08 -22.89 1.16
CA GLU A 54 10.31 -24.13 1.10
C GLU A 54 11.03 -25.24 0.33
N ALA A 55 11.95 -24.86 -0.58
CA ALA A 55 12.81 -25.77 -1.35
C ALA A 55 12.04 -26.91 -2.03
N VAL A 56 10.86 -26.64 -2.56
CA VAL A 56 10.05 -27.56 -3.36
C VAL A 56 10.18 -27.25 -4.83
N PRO A 57 9.96 -28.23 -5.74
CA PRO A 57 9.97 -27.97 -7.18
C PRO A 57 9.09 -26.77 -7.57
N SER A 58 9.60 -25.91 -8.44
CA SER A 58 8.93 -24.66 -8.74
C SER A 58 9.12 -24.22 -10.20
N VAL A 59 8.19 -23.42 -10.68
CA VAL A 59 8.33 -22.66 -11.93
C VAL A 59 7.92 -21.21 -11.69
N TYR A 60 8.70 -20.28 -12.20
CA TYR A 60 8.42 -18.85 -12.18
C TYR A 60 8.37 -18.31 -13.60
N PHE A 61 7.19 -17.86 -14.01
CA PHE A 61 6.97 -17.17 -15.26
C PHE A 61 6.53 -15.74 -15.01
N GLN A 62 7.12 -14.79 -15.74
CA GLN A 62 6.72 -13.39 -15.71
C GLN A 62 6.25 -12.97 -17.11
N ALA A 63 4.99 -12.54 -17.22
CA ALA A 63 4.43 -12.06 -18.47
C ALA A 63 5.01 -10.70 -18.87
N ALA A 64 5.18 -10.47 -20.16
CA ALA A 64 5.66 -9.21 -20.72
C ALA A 64 4.49 -8.34 -21.20
N ARG A 65 4.58 -7.05 -20.95
CA ARG A 65 3.56 -6.10 -21.37
C ARG A 65 3.57 -5.93 -22.90
N HIS A 66 2.39 -6.05 -23.54
CA HIS A 66 2.21 -5.87 -24.99
C HIS A 66 3.00 -6.86 -25.87
N ALA A 67 3.43 -8.00 -25.34
CA ALA A 67 3.99 -9.05 -26.16
C ALA A 67 2.89 -9.74 -26.98
N PRO A 68 3.22 -10.23 -28.19
CA PRO A 68 2.30 -11.06 -28.97
C PRO A 68 1.89 -12.32 -28.18
N PRO A 69 0.62 -12.73 -28.19
CA PRO A 69 0.16 -13.88 -27.42
C PRO A 69 0.94 -15.18 -27.68
N GLY A 70 1.31 -15.42 -28.94
CA GLY A 70 2.10 -16.63 -29.31
C GLY A 70 3.50 -16.62 -28.70
N ASP A 71 4.14 -15.45 -28.60
CA ASP A 71 5.46 -15.31 -27.98
C ASP A 71 5.38 -15.50 -26.47
N GLU A 72 4.32 -14.97 -25.83
CA GLU A 72 4.07 -15.16 -24.39
C GLU A 72 3.82 -16.62 -24.04
N LEU A 73 3.03 -17.33 -24.84
CA LEU A 73 2.76 -18.76 -24.64
C LEU A 73 4.02 -19.60 -24.86
N ALA A 74 4.86 -19.24 -25.83
CA ALA A 74 6.14 -19.90 -26.06
C ALA A 74 7.12 -19.64 -24.89
N ALA A 75 7.18 -18.40 -24.39
CA ALA A 75 7.99 -18.05 -23.23
C ALA A 75 7.51 -18.77 -21.95
N PHE A 76 6.19 -18.95 -21.78
CA PHE A 76 5.64 -19.74 -20.68
C PHE A 76 6.08 -21.21 -20.77
N ALA A 77 5.98 -21.84 -21.96
CA ALA A 77 6.44 -23.20 -22.17
C ALA A 77 7.96 -23.35 -21.92
N GLU A 78 8.75 -22.36 -22.34
CA GLU A 78 10.19 -22.32 -22.06
C GLU A 78 10.49 -22.20 -20.57
N ALA A 79 9.75 -21.37 -19.83
CA ALA A 79 9.89 -21.27 -18.37
C ALA A 79 9.58 -22.61 -17.68
N VAL A 80 8.58 -23.36 -18.16
CA VAL A 80 8.29 -24.71 -17.66
C VAL A 80 9.43 -25.67 -17.99
N ALA A 81 9.97 -25.63 -19.21
CA ALA A 81 11.07 -26.49 -19.66
C ALA A 81 12.36 -26.26 -18.84
N GLN A 82 12.63 -25.01 -18.45
CA GLN A 82 13.81 -24.62 -17.65
C GLN A 82 13.62 -24.76 -16.15
N SER A 83 12.44 -25.15 -15.69
CA SER A 83 12.13 -25.30 -14.26
C SER A 83 12.72 -26.59 -13.66
N ASP A 84 12.71 -26.68 -12.34
CA ASP A 84 13.07 -27.90 -11.62
C ASP A 84 11.88 -28.86 -11.40
N LEU A 85 10.77 -28.65 -12.11
CA LEU A 85 9.63 -29.57 -12.10
C LEU A 85 10.04 -30.94 -12.67
N PRO A 86 9.60 -32.06 -12.06
CA PRO A 86 10.01 -33.41 -12.47
C PRO A 86 9.69 -33.74 -13.93
N GLY A 87 8.62 -33.18 -14.47
CA GLY A 87 8.18 -33.41 -15.85
C GLY A 87 8.55 -32.28 -16.81
N ALA A 88 9.48 -31.36 -16.47
CA ALA A 88 9.84 -30.18 -17.26
C ALA A 88 10.16 -30.52 -18.75
N VAL A 89 10.74 -31.67 -19.00
CA VAL A 89 11.08 -32.16 -20.35
C VAL A 89 9.89 -32.19 -21.33
N VAL A 90 8.66 -32.32 -20.84
CA VAL A 90 7.47 -32.35 -21.71
C VAL A 90 7.22 -30.98 -22.38
N ALA A 91 7.80 -29.92 -21.87
CA ALA A 91 7.66 -28.58 -22.42
C ALA A 91 8.79 -28.20 -23.39
N GLU A 92 9.87 -28.98 -23.46
CA GLU A 92 11.01 -28.69 -24.34
C GLU A 92 10.59 -28.61 -25.82
N GLY A 93 10.92 -27.50 -26.45
CA GLY A 93 10.63 -27.27 -27.90
C GLY A 93 9.14 -27.09 -28.22
N ASN A 94 8.23 -27.20 -27.26
CA ASN A 94 6.82 -27.02 -27.50
C ASN A 94 6.45 -25.53 -27.64
N LYS A 95 5.57 -25.24 -28.61
CA LYS A 95 5.01 -23.91 -28.86
C LYS A 95 3.49 -24.00 -28.79
N PRO A 96 2.89 -23.86 -27.60
CA PRO A 96 1.45 -23.96 -27.44
C PRO A 96 0.74 -22.85 -28.23
N ASP A 97 -0.39 -23.18 -28.84
CA ASP A 97 -1.21 -22.28 -29.65
C ASP A 97 -2.33 -21.58 -28.82
N SER A 98 -2.53 -22.01 -27.61
CA SER A 98 -3.55 -21.50 -26.69
C SER A 98 -3.07 -21.54 -25.24
N LEU A 99 -3.66 -20.70 -24.39
CA LEU A 99 -3.39 -20.72 -22.94
C LEU A 99 -3.75 -22.07 -22.33
N SER A 100 -4.83 -22.68 -22.79
CA SER A 100 -5.22 -24.03 -22.37
C SER A 100 -4.15 -25.06 -22.68
N ALA A 101 -3.51 -24.99 -23.85
CA ALA A 101 -2.42 -25.90 -24.25
C ALA A 101 -1.17 -25.67 -23.37
N ALA A 102 -0.79 -24.40 -23.13
CA ALA A 102 0.32 -24.04 -22.27
C ALA A 102 0.13 -24.53 -20.81
N LEU A 103 -1.07 -24.31 -20.27
CA LEU A 103 -1.41 -24.77 -18.90
C LEU A 103 -1.48 -26.31 -18.79
N ARG A 104 -1.81 -27.03 -19.87
CA ARG A 104 -1.74 -28.49 -19.87
C ARG A 104 -0.31 -29.02 -19.91
N LEU A 105 0.59 -28.34 -20.62
CA LEU A 105 2.03 -28.67 -20.55
C LEU A 105 2.53 -28.49 -19.10
N LEU A 106 2.14 -27.40 -18.44
CA LEU A 106 2.42 -27.22 -17.00
C LEU A 106 1.84 -28.37 -16.16
N ALA A 107 0.57 -28.72 -16.35
CA ALA A 107 -0.08 -29.78 -15.58
C ALA A 107 0.63 -31.15 -15.77
N ALA A 108 1.16 -31.41 -16.95
CA ALA A 108 1.95 -32.61 -17.24
C ALA A 108 3.36 -32.56 -16.62
N ALA A 109 3.93 -31.37 -16.45
CA ALA A 109 5.23 -31.16 -15.83
C ALA A 109 5.19 -31.26 -14.29
N LEU A 110 4.03 -31.02 -13.67
CA LEU A 110 3.87 -31.04 -12.23
C LEU A 110 4.05 -32.45 -11.65
N PRO A 111 4.61 -32.56 -10.42
CA PRO A 111 4.69 -33.85 -9.71
C PRO A 111 3.29 -34.40 -9.42
N ALA A 112 3.20 -35.75 -9.33
CA ALA A 112 1.94 -36.43 -9.06
C ALA A 112 1.56 -36.38 -7.57
N GLU A 113 2.53 -36.50 -6.66
CA GLU A 113 2.31 -36.71 -5.23
C GLU A 113 3.02 -35.70 -4.33
N SER A 114 4.11 -35.06 -4.78
CA SER A 114 4.84 -34.07 -4.01
C SER A 114 4.38 -32.65 -4.34
N PRO A 115 4.43 -31.70 -3.36
CA PRO A 115 4.01 -30.33 -3.62
C PRO A 115 4.95 -29.61 -4.58
N ALA A 116 4.38 -28.69 -5.38
CA ALA A 116 5.13 -27.78 -6.21
C ALA A 116 4.57 -26.35 -6.12
N ILE A 117 5.40 -25.35 -6.40
CA ILE A 117 4.99 -23.94 -6.47
C ILE A 117 5.02 -23.48 -7.94
N VAL A 118 3.92 -22.92 -8.40
CA VAL A 118 3.81 -22.30 -9.71
C VAL A 118 3.53 -20.82 -9.55
N VAL A 119 4.34 -19.98 -10.19
CA VAL A 119 4.20 -18.52 -10.15
C VAL A 119 3.95 -18.00 -11.55
N VAL A 120 2.84 -17.27 -11.71
CA VAL A 120 2.55 -16.47 -12.90
C VAL A 120 2.54 -15.00 -12.47
N ASP A 121 3.64 -14.30 -12.73
CA ASP A 121 3.79 -12.89 -12.39
C ASP A 121 3.27 -12.01 -13.53
N GLU A 122 2.63 -10.90 -13.19
CA GLU A 122 1.91 -9.99 -14.08
C GLU A 122 0.83 -10.72 -14.93
N LEU A 123 0.04 -11.59 -14.26
CA LEU A 123 -1.08 -12.31 -14.87
C LEU A 123 -2.01 -11.41 -15.72
N PRO A 124 -2.35 -10.16 -15.32
CA PRO A 124 -3.16 -9.29 -16.14
C PRO A 124 -2.62 -9.11 -17.57
N TRP A 125 -1.31 -9.02 -17.76
CA TRP A 125 -0.71 -8.83 -19.08
C TRP A 125 -0.83 -10.09 -19.95
N LEU A 126 -0.68 -11.27 -19.33
CA LEU A 126 -0.91 -12.53 -20.04
C LEU A 126 -2.36 -12.64 -20.53
N LEU A 127 -3.32 -12.28 -19.66
CA LEU A 127 -4.75 -12.39 -19.97
C LEU A 127 -5.25 -11.31 -20.95
N GLU A 128 -4.70 -10.09 -20.90
CA GLU A 128 -5.08 -8.96 -21.77
C GLU A 128 -4.87 -9.30 -23.25
N GLY A 129 -3.79 -10.02 -23.56
CA GLY A 129 -3.47 -10.44 -24.93
C GLY A 129 -4.29 -11.63 -25.46
N ILE A 130 -5.01 -12.37 -24.60
CA ILE A 130 -5.66 -13.64 -24.97
C ILE A 130 -7.19 -13.52 -24.78
N GLN A 131 -7.91 -13.48 -25.88
CA GLN A 131 -9.38 -13.41 -25.84
C GLN A 131 -9.95 -14.64 -25.10
N GLY A 132 -10.70 -14.41 -24.01
CA GLY A 132 -11.25 -15.50 -23.20
C GLY A 132 -10.24 -16.18 -22.27
N GLY A 133 -9.03 -15.62 -22.12
CA GLY A 133 -7.93 -16.23 -21.33
C GLY A 133 -8.31 -16.56 -19.89
N ALA A 134 -9.09 -15.72 -19.21
CA ALA A 134 -9.57 -16.01 -17.85
C ALA A 134 -10.47 -17.26 -17.81
N GLY A 135 -11.31 -17.47 -18.83
CA GLY A 135 -12.15 -18.67 -18.96
C GLY A 135 -11.32 -19.93 -19.30
N GLU A 136 -10.23 -19.78 -20.06
CA GLU A 136 -9.29 -20.87 -20.31
C GLU A 136 -8.54 -21.28 -19.05
N LEU A 137 -8.02 -20.33 -18.30
CA LEU A 137 -7.39 -20.56 -17.00
C LEU A 137 -8.34 -21.28 -16.04
N GLN A 138 -9.57 -20.79 -15.91
CA GLN A 138 -10.60 -21.45 -15.10
C GLN A 138 -10.80 -22.91 -15.49
N ARG A 139 -10.99 -23.18 -16.78
CA ARG A 139 -11.30 -24.52 -17.30
C ARG A 139 -10.19 -25.51 -17.00
N VAL A 140 -8.91 -25.10 -17.19
CA VAL A 140 -7.77 -25.98 -16.93
C VAL A 140 -7.54 -26.12 -15.43
N TRP A 141 -7.76 -25.05 -14.65
CA TRP A 141 -7.73 -25.12 -13.20
C TRP A 141 -8.72 -26.17 -12.68
N ASP A 142 -10.00 -26.05 -13.02
CA ASP A 142 -11.06 -26.91 -12.51
C ASP A 142 -10.88 -28.40 -12.91
N ARG A 143 -10.28 -28.67 -14.05
CA ARG A 143 -10.19 -30.04 -14.60
C ARG A 143 -8.89 -30.74 -14.32
N GLU A 144 -7.80 -29.98 -14.22
CA GLU A 144 -6.44 -30.53 -14.25
C GLU A 144 -5.56 -30.03 -13.11
N LEU A 145 -5.34 -28.70 -12.98
CA LEU A 145 -4.38 -28.15 -12.02
C LEU A 145 -4.84 -28.30 -10.57
N SER A 146 -6.13 -28.09 -10.27
CA SER A 146 -6.66 -28.23 -8.90
C SER A 146 -6.50 -29.65 -8.34
N ARG A 147 -6.34 -30.65 -9.21
CA ARG A 147 -6.14 -32.05 -8.85
C ARG A 147 -4.68 -32.44 -8.62
N ARG A 148 -3.76 -31.50 -8.86
CA ARG A 148 -2.33 -31.69 -8.61
C ARG A 148 -1.94 -31.04 -7.28
N PRO A 149 -0.93 -31.57 -6.59
CA PRO A 149 -0.43 -30.95 -5.36
C PRO A 149 0.37 -29.68 -5.70
N VAL A 150 -0.34 -28.60 -6.09
CA VAL A 150 0.25 -27.37 -6.57
C VAL A 150 -0.25 -26.15 -5.77
N LEU A 151 0.67 -25.28 -5.37
CA LEU A 151 0.37 -23.93 -4.95
C LEU A 151 0.56 -23.00 -6.17
N LEU A 152 -0.57 -22.53 -6.76
CA LEU A 152 -0.58 -21.63 -7.89
C LEU A 152 -0.67 -20.18 -7.40
N LEU A 153 0.41 -19.41 -7.56
CA LEU A 153 0.51 -18.02 -7.18
C LEU A 153 0.33 -17.14 -8.42
N LEU A 154 -0.78 -16.44 -8.49
CA LEU A 154 -1.15 -15.53 -9.58
C LEU A 154 -0.93 -14.09 -9.14
N LEU A 155 0.13 -13.46 -9.64
CA LEU A 155 0.56 -12.12 -9.22
C LEU A 155 0.09 -11.05 -10.22
N GLY A 156 -0.25 -9.88 -9.70
CA GLY A 156 -0.52 -8.72 -10.56
C GLY A 156 -0.31 -7.39 -9.84
N SER A 157 0.14 -6.40 -10.59
CA SER A 157 0.37 -5.04 -10.10
C SER A 157 -0.83 -4.11 -10.34
N ASP A 158 -1.70 -4.41 -11.28
CA ASP A 158 -2.97 -3.69 -11.47
C ASP A 158 -4.03 -4.22 -10.52
N LEU A 159 -4.31 -3.43 -9.47
CA LEU A 159 -5.26 -3.83 -8.43
C LEU A 159 -6.68 -4.02 -8.97
N ALA A 160 -7.11 -3.16 -9.89
CA ALA A 160 -8.46 -3.21 -10.45
C ALA A 160 -8.67 -4.45 -11.34
N MET A 161 -7.68 -4.78 -12.18
CA MET A 161 -7.72 -5.98 -13.01
C MET A 161 -7.68 -7.26 -12.17
N MET A 162 -6.83 -7.29 -11.13
CA MET A 162 -6.76 -8.45 -10.23
C MET A 162 -8.04 -8.61 -9.39
N GLU A 163 -8.64 -7.51 -8.90
CA GLU A 163 -9.93 -7.56 -8.22
C GLU A 163 -11.05 -8.04 -9.15
N ALA A 164 -11.00 -7.64 -10.42
CA ALA A 164 -11.98 -8.08 -11.40
C ALA A 164 -12.01 -9.61 -11.57
N LEU A 165 -10.84 -10.29 -11.49
CA LEU A 165 -10.77 -11.76 -11.59
C LEU A 165 -11.50 -12.50 -10.45
N GLY A 166 -11.56 -11.90 -9.25
CA GLY A 166 -12.24 -12.46 -8.07
C GLY A 166 -13.72 -12.12 -7.96
N ARG A 167 -14.30 -11.24 -8.81
CA ARG A 167 -15.70 -10.83 -8.71
C ARG A 167 -16.67 -11.99 -8.98
N PRO A 168 -17.89 -11.96 -8.39
CA PRO A 168 -18.88 -13.05 -8.52
C PRO A 168 -19.27 -13.44 -9.95
N ASP A 169 -19.17 -12.51 -10.88
CA ASP A 169 -19.50 -12.69 -12.31
C ASP A 169 -18.33 -13.13 -13.18
N GLN A 170 -17.15 -13.31 -12.56
CA GLN A 170 -15.93 -13.64 -13.30
C GLN A 170 -15.58 -15.13 -13.25
N PRO A 171 -14.92 -15.64 -14.30
CA PRO A 171 -14.63 -17.07 -14.43
C PRO A 171 -13.83 -17.66 -13.26
N PHE A 172 -12.95 -16.89 -12.61
CA PHE A 172 -12.07 -17.38 -11.54
C PHE A 172 -12.59 -17.12 -10.12
N HIS A 173 -13.84 -16.65 -9.98
CA HIS A 173 -14.47 -16.42 -8.68
C HIS A 173 -14.54 -17.70 -7.83
N GLY A 174 -14.19 -17.56 -6.55
CA GLY A 174 -14.26 -18.67 -5.56
C GLY A 174 -13.21 -19.77 -5.73
N ARG A 175 -12.25 -19.61 -6.66
CA ARG A 175 -11.20 -20.59 -6.96
C ARG A 175 -9.86 -20.26 -6.33
N ALA A 176 -9.65 -19.02 -5.94
CA ALA A 176 -8.42 -18.56 -5.34
C ALA A 176 -8.68 -17.80 -4.04
N THR A 177 -7.75 -17.93 -3.10
CA THR A 177 -7.65 -17.02 -1.96
C THR A 177 -7.03 -15.71 -2.39
N GLU A 178 -7.61 -14.59 -1.96
CA GLU A 178 -7.08 -13.27 -2.31
C GLU A 178 -6.13 -12.76 -1.21
N MET A 179 -4.93 -12.35 -1.62
CA MET A 179 -3.95 -11.72 -0.74
C MET A 179 -3.58 -10.33 -1.30
N LEU A 180 -3.75 -9.31 -0.46
CA LEU A 180 -3.31 -7.94 -0.79
C LEU A 180 -1.98 -7.63 -0.13
N LEU A 181 -0.92 -7.51 -0.92
CA LEU A 181 0.38 -7.06 -0.43
C LEU A 181 0.42 -5.53 -0.39
N ARG A 182 0.47 -4.98 0.82
CA ARG A 182 0.59 -3.54 1.06
C ARG A 182 2.05 -3.10 1.04
N ALA A 183 2.32 -1.80 1.10
CA ALA A 183 3.65 -1.27 1.38
C ALA A 183 4.19 -1.82 2.73
N LEU A 184 5.50 -1.79 2.93
CA LEU A 184 6.10 -2.13 4.22
C LEU A 184 5.53 -1.22 5.31
N SER A 185 5.38 -1.76 6.50
CA SER A 185 4.91 -0.99 7.67
C SER A 185 5.98 -0.01 8.17
N PRO A 186 5.61 0.99 8.99
CA PRO A 186 6.58 1.82 9.71
C PRO A 186 7.62 0.99 10.48
N ARG A 187 7.19 -0.12 11.10
CA ARG A 187 8.09 -1.02 11.84
C ARG A 187 9.05 -1.80 10.94
N ASP A 188 8.59 -2.23 9.76
CA ASP A 188 9.47 -2.89 8.79
C ASP A 188 10.52 -1.91 8.25
N VAL A 189 10.11 -0.66 7.97
CA VAL A 189 11.05 0.39 7.56
C VAL A 189 12.04 0.69 8.67
N ALA A 190 11.59 0.79 9.93
CA ALA A 190 12.47 0.95 11.09
C ALA A 190 13.52 -0.17 11.17
N ARG A 191 13.11 -1.44 10.99
CA ARG A 191 14.03 -2.59 10.95
C ARG A 191 15.03 -2.53 9.79
N MET A 192 14.61 -2.03 8.62
CA MET A 192 15.50 -1.91 7.45
C MET A 192 16.52 -0.78 7.59
N THR A 193 16.12 0.33 8.20
CA THR A 193 16.94 1.54 8.32
C THR A 193 17.74 1.62 9.62
N GLY A 194 17.38 0.82 10.63
CA GLY A 194 17.97 0.88 11.98
C GLY A 194 17.47 2.07 12.81
N LEU A 195 16.51 2.84 12.30
CA LEU A 195 15.95 4.02 12.97
C LEU A 195 14.88 3.66 14.00
N THR A 196 14.73 4.51 15.02
CA THR A 196 13.77 4.35 16.12
C THR A 196 12.95 5.63 16.34
N GLY A 197 11.92 5.54 17.16
CA GLY A 197 11.12 6.70 17.55
C GLY A 197 10.54 7.48 16.37
N SER A 198 10.60 8.80 16.42
CA SER A 198 10.07 9.68 15.36
C SER A 198 10.81 9.53 14.04
N ASP A 199 12.12 9.22 14.05
CA ASP A 199 12.93 9.10 12.83
C ASP A 199 12.54 7.86 12.00
N ALA A 200 12.07 6.79 12.66
CA ALA A 200 11.51 5.63 11.98
C ALA A 200 10.24 5.97 11.16
N PHE A 201 9.37 6.80 11.74
CA PHE A 201 8.19 7.30 11.02
C PHE A 201 8.57 8.28 9.91
N ASP A 202 9.56 9.14 10.14
CA ASP A 202 10.06 10.05 9.11
C ASP A 202 10.65 9.26 7.93
N ALA A 203 11.41 8.19 8.19
CA ALA A 203 11.89 7.28 7.15
C ALA A 203 10.72 6.58 6.42
N PHE A 204 9.68 6.17 7.14
CA PHE A 204 8.48 5.63 6.52
C PHE A 204 7.78 6.67 5.63
N LEU A 205 7.63 7.90 6.06
CA LEU A 205 7.02 8.97 5.26
C LEU A 205 7.82 9.26 3.98
N VAL A 206 9.17 9.19 4.05
CA VAL A 206 10.06 9.39 2.90
C VAL A 206 10.00 8.22 1.93
N THR A 207 10.10 6.98 2.44
CA THR A 207 10.12 5.77 1.60
C THR A 207 8.73 5.35 1.11
N GLY A 208 7.69 5.77 1.85
CA GLY A 208 6.33 5.27 1.67
C GLY A 208 6.20 3.77 1.84
N GLY A 209 7.12 3.14 2.56
CA GLY A 209 7.20 1.70 2.71
C GLY A 209 7.60 0.95 1.43
N GLN A 210 8.21 1.63 0.44
CA GLN A 210 8.75 0.98 -0.75
C GLN A 210 10.09 0.30 -0.44
N PRO A 211 10.22 -1.03 -0.60
CA PRO A 211 11.46 -1.75 -0.29
C PRO A 211 12.69 -1.21 -1.02
N LEU A 212 12.55 -0.88 -2.31
CA LEU A 212 13.67 -0.37 -3.11
C LEU A 212 14.24 0.95 -2.59
N VAL A 213 13.39 1.83 -2.06
CA VAL A 213 13.83 3.10 -1.46
C VAL A 213 14.48 2.83 -0.10
N ALA A 214 13.86 1.97 0.71
CA ALA A 214 14.38 1.61 2.02
C ALA A 214 15.74 0.87 1.93
N GLN A 215 15.98 0.09 0.88
CA GLN A 215 17.27 -0.59 0.63
C GLN A 215 18.44 0.36 0.31
N GLU A 216 18.15 1.57 -0.19
CA GLU A 216 19.20 2.58 -0.39
C GLU A 216 19.61 3.29 0.89
N TRP A 217 18.85 3.10 1.98
CA TRP A 217 19.13 3.72 3.27
C TRP A 217 20.35 3.12 3.94
N GLN A 218 21.27 3.98 4.43
CA GLN A 218 22.37 3.52 5.24
C GLN A 218 21.90 3.29 6.69
N PRO A 219 22.42 2.30 7.40
CA PRO A 219 22.01 2.05 8.78
C PRO A 219 22.12 3.31 9.66
N GLU A 220 21.04 3.61 10.37
CA GLU A 220 20.92 4.76 11.28
C GLU A 220 21.14 6.15 10.63
N GLU A 221 21.13 6.22 9.31
CA GLU A 221 21.25 7.49 8.58
C GLU A 221 20.03 8.39 8.86
N PRO A 222 20.19 9.64 9.30
CA PRO A 222 19.06 10.54 9.51
C PRO A 222 18.27 10.80 8.22
N PRO A 223 16.93 10.96 8.27
CA PRO A 223 16.08 11.17 7.09
C PRO A 223 16.53 12.32 6.19
N VAL A 224 16.98 13.42 6.78
CA VAL A 224 17.46 14.58 6.01
C VAL A 224 18.74 14.24 5.23
N THR A 225 19.65 13.49 5.85
CA THR A 225 20.91 13.06 5.21
C THR A 225 20.62 12.12 4.05
N PHE A 226 19.74 11.15 4.24
CA PHE A 226 19.32 10.22 3.19
C PHE A 226 18.75 10.97 1.97
N VAL A 227 17.81 11.90 2.18
CA VAL A 227 17.16 12.64 1.07
C VAL A 227 18.19 13.49 0.32
N ARG A 228 19.10 14.17 1.03
CA ARG A 228 20.19 14.94 0.40
C ARG A 228 21.03 14.05 -0.51
N ARG A 229 21.50 12.92 0.00
CA ARG A 229 22.30 11.94 -0.76
C ARG A 229 21.52 11.32 -1.92
N ALA A 230 20.21 11.10 -1.76
CA ALA A 230 19.36 10.58 -2.83
C ALA A 230 19.21 11.60 -3.97
N TYR A 231 19.11 12.90 -3.67
CA TYR A 231 19.02 13.96 -4.68
C TYR A 231 20.31 14.15 -5.49
N GLU A 232 21.48 13.79 -4.93
CA GLU A 232 22.76 13.80 -5.65
C GLU A 232 22.81 12.75 -6.77
N ARG A 233 21.87 11.77 -6.79
CA ARG A 233 21.84 10.67 -7.76
C ARG A 233 20.50 10.65 -8.49
N ALA A 234 20.47 11.14 -9.72
CA ALA A 234 19.26 11.12 -10.57
C ALA A 234 18.67 9.71 -10.76
N THR A 235 19.48 8.64 -10.54
CA THR A 235 19.06 7.25 -10.63
C THR A 235 18.58 6.65 -9.32
N SER A 236 18.62 7.40 -8.20
CA SER A 236 18.12 6.93 -6.91
C SER A 236 16.68 6.46 -7.01
N ALA A 237 16.37 5.36 -6.32
CA ALA A 237 15.01 4.84 -6.26
C ALA A 237 14.00 5.88 -5.75
N LEU A 238 14.41 6.74 -4.82
CA LEU A 238 13.59 7.85 -4.33
C LEU A 238 13.20 8.81 -5.45
N VAL A 239 14.14 9.19 -6.30
CA VAL A 239 13.94 10.17 -7.39
C VAL A 239 13.06 9.59 -8.50
N VAL A 240 13.38 8.37 -8.96
CA VAL A 240 12.73 7.78 -10.15
C VAL A 240 11.42 7.05 -9.87
N SER A 241 11.12 6.68 -8.61
CA SER A 241 9.99 5.79 -8.31
C SER A 241 8.64 6.41 -8.63
N GLY A 242 8.43 7.67 -8.27
CA GLY A 242 7.13 8.31 -8.47
C GLY A 242 6.78 8.47 -9.95
N THR A 243 7.72 8.94 -10.79
CA THR A 243 7.51 9.03 -12.24
C THR A 243 7.10 7.68 -12.83
N ARG A 244 7.83 6.62 -12.48
CA ARG A 244 7.56 5.26 -13.00
C ARG A 244 6.24 4.68 -12.52
N VAL A 245 5.80 5.02 -11.31
CA VAL A 245 4.47 4.63 -10.80
C VAL A 245 3.39 5.37 -11.57
N LEU A 246 3.53 6.69 -11.74
CA LEU A 246 2.58 7.51 -12.47
C LEU A 246 2.44 7.06 -13.93
N ASP A 247 3.55 6.87 -14.63
CA ASP A 247 3.54 6.46 -16.04
C ASP A 247 2.97 5.04 -16.24
N GLY A 248 3.16 4.18 -15.26
CA GLY A 248 2.63 2.83 -15.29
C GLY A 248 1.14 2.70 -14.96
N GLU A 249 0.60 3.57 -14.10
CA GLU A 249 -0.77 3.47 -13.61
C GLU A 249 -1.70 4.55 -14.20
N LEU A 250 -1.17 5.71 -14.55
CA LEU A 250 -1.94 6.86 -15.04
C LEU A 250 -1.29 7.44 -16.30
N PRO A 251 -1.85 7.22 -17.49
CA PRO A 251 -1.36 7.81 -18.73
C PRO A 251 -1.21 9.34 -18.60
N SER A 252 -0.15 9.91 -19.16
CA SER A 252 0.17 11.35 -19.06
C SER A 252 -0.93 12.27 -19.60
N THR A 253 -1.73 11.78 -20.54
CA THR A 253 -2.87 12.47 -21.15
C THR A 253 -4.17 12.33 -20.35
N SER A 254 -4.18 11.56 -19.26
CA SER A 254 -5.41 11.33 -18.51
C SER A 254 -5.74 12.51 -17.59
N HIS A 255 -7.02 12.88 -17.51
CA HIS A 255 -7.51 13.84 -16.53
C HIS A 255 -7.23 13.42 -15.09
N ALA A 256 -7.13 12.10 -14.83
CA ALA A 256 -6.81 11.55 -13.52
C ALA A 256 -5.42 12.01 -13.03
N ARG A 257 -4.41 12.07 -13.92
CA ARG A 257 -3.08 12.58 -13.57
C ARG A 257 -3.12 14.07 -13.21
N LEU A 258 -3.85 14.86 -14.00
CA LEU A 258 -4.06 16.28 -13.73
C LEU A 258 -4.74 16.53 -12.38
N VAL A 259 -5.80 15.77 -12.08
CA VAL A 259 -6.51 15.81 -10.79
C VAL A 259 -5.61 15.41 -9.64
N LEU A 260 -4.80 14.35 -9.80
CA LEU A 260 -3.84 13.91 -8.78
C LEU A 260 -2.81 15.00 -8.46
N THR A 261 -2.26 15.66 -9.48
CA THR A 261 -1.35 16.81 -9.31
C THR A 261 -2.04 17.97 -8.60
N ALA A 262 -3.32 18.24 -8.93
CA ALA A 262 -4.10 19.27 -8.26
C ALA A 262 -4.41 18.94 -6.78
N ILE A 263 -4.62 17.66 -6.42
CA ILE A 263 -4.69 17.24 -5.02
C ILE A 263 -3.33 17.48 -4.35
N GLY A 264 -2.25 17.03 -5.01
CA GLY A 264 -0.87 17.22 -4.58
C GLY A 264 -0.51 16.44 -3.30
N GLY A 265 0.77 16.48 -2.96
CA GLY A 265 1.30 15.76 -1.79
C GLY A 265 1.23 16.52 -0.46
N LYS A 266 0.83 17.79 -0.46
CA LYS A 266 1.00 18.69 0.69
C LYS A 266 -0.11 18.61 1.74
N GLY A 267 -1.23 17.98 1.47
CA GLY A 267 -2.33 17.90 2.41
C GLY A 267 -3.62 17.40 1.77
N GLU A 268 -4.72 17.70 2.44
CA GLU A 268 -6.06 17.32 2.02
C GLU A 268 -6.75 18.47 1.28
N ARG A 269 -7.59 18.15 0.30
CA ARG A 269 -8.33 19.15 -0.47
C ARG A 269 -9.80 18.80 -0.62
N THR A 270 -10.67 19.80 -0.46
CA THR A 270 -12.09 19.68 -0.80
C THR A 270 -12.28 19.68 -2.32
N HIS A 271 -13.41 19.16 -2.79
CA HIS A 271 -13.78 19.15 -4.21
C HIS A 271 -13.66 20.55 -4.85
N SER A 272 -14.18 21.58 -4.17
CA SER A 272 -14.12 22.96 -4.68
C SER A 272 -12.69 23.50 -4.82
N ARG A 273 -11.81 23.17 -3.86
CA ARG A 273 -10.38 23.55 -3.94
C ARG A 273 -9.63 22.83 -5.04
N ILE A 274 -9.97 21.57 -5.31
CA ILE A 274 -9.38 20.83 -6.44
C ILE A 274 -9.83 21.47 -7.74
N LEU A 275 -11.13 21.75 -7.91
CA LEU A 275 -11.67 22.38 -9.11
C LEU A 275 -11.07 23.78 -9.35
N GLN A 276 -10.93 24.58 -8.29
CA GLN A 276 -10.26 25.89 -8.34
C GLN A 276 -8.79 25.78 -8.79
N ALA A 277 -8.06 24.77 -8.28
CA ALA A 277 -6.65 24.56 -8.67
C ALA A 277 -6.49 24.12 -10.14
N LEU A 278 -7.54 23.58 -10.72
CA LEU A 278 -7.58 23.16 -12.13
C LEU A 278 -8.01 24.28 -13.10
N ASP A 279 -8.40 25.43 -12.56
CA ASP A 279 -8.68 26.69 -13.29
C ASP A 279 -9.48 26.50 -14.60
N GLY A 280 -10.58 25.74 -14.51
CA GLY A 280 -11.45 25.48 -15.67
C GLY A 280 -10.92 24.45 -16.69
N SER A 281 -9.76 23.83 -16.44
CA SER A 281 -9.18 22.83 -17.34
C SER A 281 -10.06 21.59 -17.51
N ILE A 282 -10.95 21.31 -16.56
CA ILE A 282 -11.91 20.19 -16.63
C ILE A 282 -13.27 20.58 -16.03
N SER A 283 -14.33 19.87 -16.47
CA SER A 283 -15.67 20.04 -15.90
C SER A 283 -15.80 19.37 -14.52
N PRO A 284 -16.76 19.78 -13.67
CA PRO A 284 -17.07 19.07 -12.42
C PRO A 284 -17.34 17.58 -12.61
N THR A 285 -18.08 17.21 -13.65
CA THR A 285 -18.36 15.79 -13.97
C THR A 285 -17.08 15.01 -14.32
N THR A 286 -16.15 15.64 -15.02
CA THR A 286 -14.84 15.03 -15.33
C THR A 286 -14.00 14.87 -14.07
N LEU A 287 -14.06 15.85 -13.16
CA LEU A 287 -13.42 15.75 -11.84
C LEU A 287 -13.97 14.57 -11.04
N ASP A 288 -15.30 14.44 -10.92
CA ASP A 288 -15.94 13.32 -10.20
C ASP A 288 -15.52 11.97 -10.75
N ARG A 289 -15.51 11.82 -12.08
CA ARG A 289 -15.08 10.60 -12.75
C ARG A 289 -13.61 10.29 -12.46
N SER A 290 -12.75 11.31 -12.48
CA SER A 290 -11.32 11.15 -12.19
C SER A 290 -11.06 10.82 -10.72
N LEU A 291 -11.79 11.45 -9.78
CA LEU A 291 -11.74 11.10 -8.36
C LEU A 291 -12.21 9.67 -8.11
N GLY A 292 -13.27 9.22 -8.79
CA GLY A 292 -13.74 7.83 -8.74
C GLY A 292 -12.65 6.85 -9.18
N LEU A 293 -12.05 7.07 -10.35
CA LEU A 293 -10.96 6.24 -10.88
C LEU A 293 -9.74 6.19 -9.94
N LEU A 294 -9.31 7.34 -9.43
CA LEU A 294 -8.16 7.43 -8.52
C LEU A 294 -8.44 6.74 -7.17
N THR A 295 -9.69 6.79 -6.70
CA THR A 295 -10.12 6.08 -5.48
C THR A 295 -10.18 4.58 -5.71
N GLU A 296 -10.74 4.11 -6.83
CA GLU A 296 -10.76 2.70 -7.22
C GLU A 296 -9.34 2.12 -7.32
N LYS A 297 -8.42 2.88 -7.93
CA LYS A 297 -6.99 2.52 -7.98
C LYS A 297 -6.27 2.71 -6.64
N ARG A 298 -6.96 3.15 -5.58
CA ARG A 298 -6.39 3.40 -4.24
C ARG A 298 -5.19 4.36 -4.24
N VAL A 299 -5.14 5.27 -5.21
CA VAL A 299 -4.12 6.34 -5.30
C VAL A 299 -4.45 7.47 -4.35
N ILE A 300 -5.75 7.77 -4.22
CA ILE A 300 -6.28 8.76 -3.28
C ILE A 300 -7.26 8.11 -2.31
N ALA A 301 -7.44 8.75 -1.16
CA ALA A 301 -8.49 8.44 -0.21
C ALA A 301 -9.34 9.68 0.04
N ALA A 302 -10.61 9.45 0.35
CA ALA A 302 -11.53 10.47 0.78
C ALA A 302 -11.78 10.31 2.28
N ASP A 303 -11.41 11.32 3.05
CA ASP A 303 -11.64 11.36 4.48
C ASP A 303 -12.92 12.15 4.77
N GLU A 304 -13.74 11.65 5.68
CA GLU A 304 -14.97 12.30 6.16
C GLU A 304 -14.83 12.64 7.65
N PRO A 305 -15.36 13.78 8.10
CA PRO A 305 -15.31 14.13 9.51
C PRO A 305 -16.01 13.07 10.37
N LEU A 306 -15.37 12.64 11.45
CA LEU A 306 -15.92 11.67 12.40
C LEU A 306 -16.60 12.38 13.55
N SER A 307 -17.90 12.26 13.65
CA SER A 307 -18.75 12.79 14.73
C SER A 307 -20.10 12.07 14.76
N THR A 308 -20.99 12.47 15.67
CA THR A 308 -22.36 11.95 15.70
C THR A 308 -23.25 12.46 14.55
N ARG A 309 -22.74 13.36 13.73
CA ARG A 309 -23.43 13.87 12.53
C ARG A 309 -22.73 13.40 11.27
N SER A 310 -23.51 12.90 10.32
CA SER A 310 -22.99 12.60 8.98
C SER A 310 -22.65 13.91 8.23
N ALA A 311 -21.44 14.00 7.70
CA ALA A 311 -20.93 15.17 7.00
C ALA A 311 -20.23 14.80 5.67
N THR A 312 -20.86 13.94 4.87
CA THR A 312 -20.31 13.45 3.59
C THR A 312 -20.02 14.58 2.58
N LYS A 313 -20.67 15.75 2.72
CA LYS A 313 -20.43 16.93 1.89
C LYS A 313 -19.15 17.67 2.25
N ASP A 314 -18.59 17.42 3.45
CA ASP A 314 -17.36 18.05 3.94
C ASP A 314 -16.14 17.15 3.73
N ARG A 315 -16.28 16.19 2.82
CA ARG A 315 -15.22 15.25 2.41
C ARG A 315 -14.00 15.97 1.87
N ARG A 316 -12.82 15.45 2.27
CA ARG A 316 -11.52 15.90 1.77
C ARG A 316 -10.79 14.74 1.10
N TRP A 317 -10.11 15.02 -0.01
CA TRP A 317 -9.29 14.04 -0.72
C TRP A 317 -7.81 14.27 -0.45
N ARG A 318 -7.10 13.19 -0.22
CA ARG A 318 -5.64 13.17 -0.09
C ARG A 318 -5.03 12.06 -0.91
N VAL A 319 -3.75 12.21 -1.25
CA VAL A 319 -2.97 11.10 -1.78
C VAL A 319 -2.79 10.07 -0.67
N SER A 320 -3.29 8.84 -0.90
CA SER A 320 -3.28 7.76 0.10
C SER A 320 -2.00 6.92 0.06
N ASP A 321 -1.32 6.86 -1.09
CA ASP A 321 -0.04 6.21 -1.23
C ASP A 321 1.07 7.11 -0.62
N PRO A 322 1.73 6.69 0.48
CA PRO A 322 2.70 7.55 1.17
C PRO A 322 3.91 7.89 0.30
N ALA A 323 4.41 6.95 -0.52
CA ALA A 323 5.53 7.19 -1.42
C ALA A 323 5.19 8.24 -2.48
N LEU A 324 4.01 8.10 -3.09
CA LEU A 324 3.55 9.07 -4.09
C LEU A 324 3.24 10.43 -3.45
N ARG A 325 2.73 10.44 -2.21
CA ARG A 325 2.50 11.67 -1.44
C ARG A 325 3.80 12.44 -1.21
N PHE A 326 4.84 11.74 -0.76
CA PHE A 326 6.17 12.33 -0.59
C PHE A 326 6.73 12.80 -1.91
N TRP A 327 6.67 11.98 -2.95
CA TRP A 327 7.20 12.29 -4.26
C TRP A 327 6.57 13.56 -4.85
N LEU A 328 5.24 13.68 -4.88
CA LEU A 328 4.53 14.87 -5.37
C LEU A 328 4.84 16.12 -4.54
N ALA A 329 5.10 15.98 -3.24
CA ALA A 329 5.37 17.12 -2.36
C ALA A 329 6.81 17.60 -2.40
N MET A 330 7.77 16.67 -2.50
CA MET A 330 9.19 16.91 -2.23
C MET A 330 10.09 16.62 -3.43
N VAL A 331 9.84 15.53 -4.16
CA VAL A 331 10.72 15.09 -5.24
C VAL A 331 10.36 15.76 -6.57
N GLU A 332 9.10 15.71 -6.98
CA GLU A 332 8.67 16.31 -8.26
C GLU A 332 9.06 17.80 -8.39
N PRO A 333 8.85 18.65 -7.36
CA PRO A 333 9.31 20.05 -7.42
C PRO A 333 10.83 20.20 -7.40
N ALA A 334 11.58 19.18 -7.00
CA ALA A 334 13.05 19.19 -6.95
C ALA A 334 13.69 18.74 -8.27
N LEU A 335 12.96 18.01 -9.14
CA LEU A 335 13.50 17.46 -10.38
C LEU A 335 14.21 18.50 -11.27
N PRO A 336 13.68 19.71 -11.49
CA PRO A 336 14.38 20.72 -12.31
C PRO A 336 15.74 21.13 -11.72
N ASP A 337 15.88 21.14 -10.39
CA ASP A 337 17.15 21.44 -9.74
C ASP A 337 18.14 20.28 -9.84
N ILE A 338 17.64 19.06 -9.67
CA ILE A 338 18.43 17.83 -9.81
C ILE A 338 18.94 17.67 -11.26
N ASP A 339 18.06 17.84 -12.25
CA ASP A 339 18.38 17.66 -13.68
C ASP A 339 19.43 18.66 -14.18
N ARG A 340 19.46 19.88 -13.63
CA ARG A 340 20.48 20.88 -13.95
C ARG A 340 21.76 20.78 -13.11
N GLY A 341 21.89 19.71 -12.30
CA GLY A 341 23.07 19.46 -11.48
C GLY A 341 23.18 20.32 -10.21
N ARG A 342 22.03 20.79 -9.67
CA ARG A 342 21.96 21.59 -8.43
C ARG A 342 21.14 20.88 -7.34
N PRO A 343 21.54 19.65 -6.94
CA PRO A 343 20.87 18.92 -5.86
C PRO A 343 20.93 19.66 -4.51
N ASP A 344 21.91 20.54 -4.33
CA ASP A 344 22.06 21.42 -3.16
C ASP A 344 20.81 22.30 -2.96
N LEU A 345 20.27 22.90 -4.03
CA LEU A 345 19.04 23.70 -3.97
C LEU A 345 17.81 22.88 -3.66
N ALA A 346 17.74 21.68 -4.24
CA ALA A 346 16.66 20.72 -3.94
C ALA A 346 16.69 20.31 -2.44
N ALA A 347 17.87 19.98 -1.91
CA ALA A 347 18.05 19.62 -0.51
C ALA A 347 17.69 20.77 0.44
N ALA A 348 18.16 21.98 0.18
CA ALA A 348 17.83 23.17 0.97
C ALA A 348 16.30 23.42 1.03
N ARG A 349 15.59 23.25 -0.09
CA ARG A 349 14.13 23.35 -0.16
C ARG A 349 13.46 22.28 0.68
N PHE A 350 13.94 21.03 0.60
CA PHE A 350 13.44 19.93 1.41
C PHE A 350 13.59 20.24 2.90
N GLU A 351 14.77 20.63 3.36
CA GLU A 351 15.05 20.94 4.77
C GLU A 351 14.13 22.02 5.35
N THR A 352 13.80 23.04 4.55
CA THR A 352 12.91 24.12 5.00
C THR A 352 11.44 23.73 5.03
N THR A 353 11.01 22.77 4.19
CA THR A 353 9.59 22.44 4.00
C THR A 353 9.16 21.15 4.69
N PHE A 354 10.10 20.24 4.96
CA PHE A 354 9.82 18.89 5.46
C PHE A 354 9.07 18.89 6.80
N SER A 355 9.49 19.71 7.77
CA SER A 355 8.87 19.75 9.10
C SER A 355 7.37 20.14 9.02
N SER A 356 7.04 21.14 8.23
CA SER A 356 5.64 21.57 8.03
C SER A 356 4.81 20.53 7.28
N TRP A 357 5.38 19.91 6.25
CA TRP A 357 4.73 18.84 5.50
C TRP A 357 4.50 17.59 6.36
N ARG A 358 5.51 17.20 7.12
CA ARG A 358 5.52 16.03 8.02
C ARG A 358 4.35 16.06 8.99
N GLY A 359 4.06 17.23 9.60
CA GLY A 359 2.96 17.38 10.53
C GLY A 359 1.62 16.90 9.98
N ARG A 360 1.32 17.22 8.71
CA ARG A 360 0.10 16.75 8.04
C ARG A 360 0.24 15.34 7.44
N ALA A 361 1.44 14.98 7.04
CA ALA A 361 1.68 13.66 6.41
C ALA A 361 1.57 12.52 7.42
N ILE A 362 1.91 12.77 8.67
CA ILE A 362 1.90 11.77 9.74
C ILE A 362 0.49 11.45 10.26
N GLU A 363 -0.47 12.38 10.18
CA GLU A 363 -1.80 12.19 10.76
C GLU A 363 -2.51 10.91 10.30
N PRO A 364 -2.58 10.57 8.99
CA PRO A 364 -3.19 9.32 8.56
C PRO A 364 -2.45 8.09 9.09
N VAL A 365 -1.14 8.16 9.27
CA VAL A 365 -0.32 7.05 9.78
C VAL A 365 -0.59 6.84 11.28
N VAL A 366 -0.71 7.93 12.03
CA VAL A 366 -1.12 7.90 13.45
C VAL A 366 -2.52 7.33 13.59
N ARG A 367 -3.48 7.79 12.78
CA ARG A 367 -4.86 7.27 12.79
C ARG A 367 -4.89 5.77 12.45
N GLU A 368 -4.08 5.32 11.50
CA GLU A 368 -3.93 3.89 11.17
C GLU A 368 -3.32 3.10 12.35
N ALA A 369 -2.29 3.62 13.01
CA ALA A 369 -1.69 2.99 14.18
C ALA A 369 -2.72 2.83 15.31
N LEU A 370 -3.45 3.89 15.63
CA LEU A 370 -4.48 3.85 16.66
C LEU A 370 -5.64 2.91 16.30
N ALA A 371 -6.07 2.88 15.03
CA ALA A 371 -7.09 1.95 14.57
C ALA A 371 -6.65 0.46 14.66
N ARG A 372 -5.34 0.20 14.73
CA ARG A 372 -4.79 -1.15 14.95
C ARG A 372 -4.62 -1.50 16.44
N LEU A 373 -4.35 -0.50 17.28
CA LEU A 373 -4.18 -0.66 18.71
C LEU A 373 -5.51 -0.71 19.46
N LEU A 374 -6.55 -0.14 18.88
CA LEU A 374 -7.89 -0.06 19.46
C LEU A 374 -8.86 -1.07 18.77
N PRO A 375 -9.92 -1.50 19.44
CA PRO A 375 -10.25 -1.23 20.84
C PRO A 375 -9.29 -1.90 21.84
N ASP A 376 -9.08 -1.29 22.99
CA ASP A 376 -8.30 -1.84 24.10
C ASP A 376 -9.13 -1.85 25.41
N GLU A 377 -8.51 -2.24 26.53
CA GLU A 377 -9.18 -2.29 27.83
C GLU A 377 -9.67 -0.93 28.31
N THR A 378 -8.98 0.16 27.95
CA THR A 378 -9.35 1.51 28.33
C THR A 378 -10.53 2.02 27.49
N TRP A 379 -10.52 1.72 26.22
CA TRP A 379 -11.57 2.14 25.27
C TRP A 379 -12.13 0.98 24.47
N PRO A 380 -12.93 0.11 25.10
CA PRO A 380 -13.48 -1.09 24.45
C PRO A 380 -14.49 -0.76 23.33
N GLY A 381 -14.99 0.49 23.30
CA GLY A 381 -15.89 0.99 22.27
C GLY A 381 -15.22 1.70 21.10
N ALA A 382 -13.91 1.98 21.14
CA ALA A 382 -13.21 2.73 20.12
C ALA A 382 -12.85 1.82 18.92
N ARG A 383 -13.71 1.76 17.90
CA ARG A 383 -13.58 0.89 16.72
C ARG A 383 -13.26 1.63 15.44
N ASP A 384 -13.52 2.93 15.39
CA ASP A 384 -13.21 3.81 14.27
C ASP A 384 -12.38 5.00 14.77
N VAL A 385 -11.34 5.38 14.05
CA VAL A 385 -10.47 6.50 14.34
C VAL A 385 -10.40 7.41 13.14
N GLY A 386 -10.68 8.68 13.32
CA GLY A 386 -10.67 9.70 12.27
C GLY A 386 -10.26 11.06 12.80
N GLY A 387 -10.41 12.07 11.96
CA GLY A 387 -10.36 13.48 12.36
C GLY A 387 -11.73 14.11 12.26
N TRP A 388 -11.88 15.33 12.77
CA TRP A 388 -13.09 16.10 12.61
C TRP A 388 -12.78 17.54 12.21
N TRP A 389 -13.61 18.09 11.34
CA TRP A 389 -13.60 19.49 10.89
C TRP A 389 -15.00 19.92 10.48
N PRO A 390 -15.37 21.19 10.72
CA PRO A 390 -16.61 21.75 10.20
C PRO A 390 -16.45 22.21 8.76
N ARG A 391 -17.55 22.60 8.11
CA ARG A 391 -17.57 23.04 6.72
C ARG A 391 -16.63 24.22 6.40
N ASN A 392 -16.40 25.13 7.37
CA ASN A 392 -15.45 26.23 7.24
C ASN A 392 -14.00 25.82 7.54
N ASN A 393 -13.74 24.55 7.88
CA ASN A 393 -12.44 23.96 8.21
C ASN A 393 -11.76 24.51 9.48
N THR A 394 -12.50 25.18 10.38
CA THR A 394 -11.97 25.73 11.63
C THR A 394 -13.04 25.66 12.70
N PRO A 395 -12.77 25.12 13.91
CA PRO A 395 -11.53 24.41 14.29
C PRO A 395 -11.40 23.02 13.65
N GLU A 396 -10.22 22.42 13.76
CA GLU A 396 -9.94 21.05 13.32
C GLU A 396 -9.46 20.21 14.51
N ILE A 397 -9.97 18.99 14.64
CA ILE A 397 -9.54 17.99 15.62
C ILE A 397 -8.86 16.85 14.91
N ASP A 398 -7.59 16.62 15.23
CA ASP A 398 -6.75 15.63 14.54
C ASP A 398 -7.20 14.19 14.78
N LEU A 399 -7.71 13.90 15.99
CA LEU A 399 -8.12 12.59 16.44
C LEU A 399 -9.52 12.61 17.05
N VAL A 400 -10.37 11.74 16.53
CA VAL A 400 -11.66 11.36 17.12
C VAL A 400 -11.74 9.84 17.08
N ALA A 401 -11.99 9.20 18.22
CA ALA A 401 -12.27 7.77 18.27
C ALA A 401 -13.73 7.53 18.63
N ALA A 402 -14.36 6.59 17.92
CA ALA A 402 -15.78 6.33 18.04
C ALA A 402 -16.10 4.83 17.86
N ASP A 403 -17.35 4.47 18.18
CA ASP A 403 -17.86 3.11 18.03
C ASP A 403 -18.18 2.72 16.57
N VAL A 404 -18.62 3.68 15.77
CA VAL A 404 -19.05 3.50 14.38
C VAL A 404 -19.02 4.84 13.63
N ARG A 405 -19.11 4.83 12.32
CA ARG A 405 -19.24 6.02 11.48
C ARG A 405 -20.60 6.08 10.77
N PRO A 406 -21.44 7.10 10.97
CA PRO A 406 -21.32 8.19 11.96
C PRO A 406 -21.37 7.65 13.40
N ALA A 407 -20.71 8.35 14.33
CA ALA A 407 -20.61 7.92 15.70
C ALA A 407 -21.97 7.88 16.41
N ARG A 408 -22.17 6.85 17.24
CA ARG A 408 -23.22 6.89 18.29
C ARG A 408 -22.63 7.44 19.58
N THR A 409 -21.39 7.01 19.88
CA THR A 409 -20.60 7.44 21.02
C THR A 409 -19.20 7.80 20.60
N ILE A 410 -18.65 8.89 21.16
CA ILE A 410 -17.26 9.28 21.01
C ILE A 410 -16.50 8.81 22.25
N ALA A 411 -15.47 8.00 22.02
CA ALA A 411 -14.64 7.44 23.08
C ALA A 411 -13.64 8.46 23.62
N PHE A 412 -13.00 9.23 22.72
CA PHE A 412 -12.08 10.32 23.05
C PHE A 412 -11.91 11.27 21.87
N VAL A 413 -11.34 12.44 22.13
CA VAL A 413 -10.83 13.38 21.13
C VAL A 413 -9.37 13.74 21.45
N GLY A 414 -8.59 14.11 20.42
CA GLY A 414 -7.17 14.36 20.64
C GLY A 414 -6.51 15.21 19.56
N SER A 415 -5.26 15.60 19.85
CA SER A 415 -4.41 16.33 18.92
C SER A 415 -3.08 15.62 18.71
N ILE A 416 -2.50 15.83 17.51
CA ILE A 416 -1.22 15.27 17.08
C ILE A 416 -0.20 16.41 17.00
N LYS A 417 0.85 16.36 17.82
CA LYS A 417 2.00 17.26 17.77
C LYS A 417 3.26 16.46 17.50
N TRP A 418 3.63 16.35 16.23
CA TRP A 418 4.75 15.48 15.83
C TRP A 418 6.11 16.17 16.04
N HIS A 419 6.46 16.38 17.32
CA HIS A 419 7.70 17.00 17.77
C HIS A 419 8.60 15.97 18.45
N ALA A 420 9.86 15.85 17.98
CA ALA A 420 10.82 14.91 18.54
C ALA A 420 11.41 15.37 19.90
N ARG A 421 11.37 16.68 20.19
CA ARG A 421 12.07 17.28 21.36
C ARG A 421 11.19 18.17 22.21
N THR A 422 10.04 18.61 21.74
CA THR A 422 9.15 19.50 22.46
C THR A 422 7.92 18.71 22.90
N PRO A 423 7.65 18.59 24.20
CA PRO A 423 6.49 17.86 24.69
C PRO A 423 5.19 18.56 24.31
N PHE A 424 4.09 17.84 24.42
CA PHE A 424 2.75 18.39 24.36
C PHE A 424 2.49 19.18 25.64
N THR A 425 2.24 20.48 25.52
CA THR A 425 2.20 21.39 26.67
C THR A 425 0.78 21.59 27.20
N SER A 426 0.64 22.10 28.42
CA SER A 426 -0.68 22.49 28.97
C SER A 426 -1.40 23.52 28.12
N ARG A 427 -0.68 24.37 27.36
CA ARG A 427 -1.26 25.28 26.38
C ARG A 427 -1.89 24.54 25.20
N ASP A 428 -1.27 23.43 24.76
CA ASP A 428 -1.84 22.58 23.72
C ASP A 428 -3.10 21.86 24.22
N VAL A 429 -3.13 21.49 25.51
CA VAL A 429 -4.33 20.93 26.16
C VAL A 429 -5.46 21.97 26.22
N ASP A 430 -5.16 23.22 26.56
CA ASP A 430 -6.14 24.31 26.55
C ASP A 430 -6.75 24.51 25.16
N ALA A 431 -5.92 24.52 24.12
CA ALA A 431 -6.36 24.65 22.74
C ALA A 431 -7.25 23.47 22.34
N LEU A 432 -6.80 22.22 22.63
CA LEU A 432 -7.58 21.02 22.34
C LEU A 432 -8.94 21.04 23.05
N ALA A 433 -8.99 21.42 24.35
CA ALA A 433 -10.21 21.48 25.09
C ALA A 433 -11.19 22.55 24.55
N ALA A 434 -10.66 23.70 24.14
CA ALA A 434 -11.46 24.75 23.50
C ALA A 434 -12.05 24.34 22.15
N ASP A 435 -11.31 23.59 21.37
CA ASP A 435 -11.75 23.13 20.04
C ASP A 435 -12.68 21.91 20.13
N ALA A 436 -12.47 21.02 21.10
CA ALA A 436 -13.22 19.77 21.27
C ALA A 436 -14.73 19.98 21.47
N VAL A 437 -15.13 21.07 22.10
CA VAL A 437 -16.57 21.39 22.35
C VAL A 437 -17.37 21.60 21.06
N HIS A 438 -16.69 21.86 19.95
CA HIS A 438 -17.33 22.03 18.64
C HIS A 438 -17.66 20.71 17.95
N VAL A 439 -17.08 19.59 18.38
CA VAL A 439 -17.31 18.27 17.78
C VAL A 439 -18.68 17.74 18.20
N PRO A 440 -19.61 17.49 17.27
CA PRO A 440 -20.91 16.94 17.62
C PRO A 440 -20.79 15.59 18.33
N GLY A 441 -21.37 15.49 19.52
CA GLY A 441 -21.33 14.29 20.36
C GLY A 441 -20.24 14.31 21.44
N VAL A 442 -19.37 15.31 21.47
CA VAL A 442 -18.41 15.54 22.56
C VAL A 442 -19.08 16.29 23.72
N GLY A 443 -18.81 15.86 24.94
CA GLY A 443 -19.28 16.50 26.19
C GLY A 443 -18.13 16.71 27.15
N ALA A 444 -18.42 17.36 28.30
CA ALA A 444 -17.41 17.67 29.30
C ALA A 444 -16.68 16.45 29.90
N ALA A 445 -17.31 15.27 29.84
CA ALA A 445 -16.72 14.02 30.31
C ALA A 445 -15.96 13.25 29.20
N THR A 446 -15.94 13.74 27.96
CA THR A 446 -15.21 13.08 26.89
C THR A 446 -13.70 13.19 27.12
N PRO A 447 -12.95 12.06 27.18
CA PRO A 447 -11.51 12.06 27.42
C PRO A 447 -10.72 12.84 26.35
N LEU A 448 -9.72 13.59 26.81
CA LEU A 448 -8.73 14.23 25.94
C LEU A 448 -7.47 13.36 25.88
N VAL A 449 -6.89 13.24 24.69
CA VAL A 449 -5.67 12.46 24.46
C VAL A 449 -4.68 13.24 23.58
N ALA A 450 -3.41 12.87 23.65
CA ALA A 450 -2.39 13.47 22.82
C ALA A 450 -1.53 12.40 22.11
N VAL A 451 -1.00 12.75 20.95
CA VAL A 451 0.08 12.01 20.29
C VAL A 451 1.26 12.96 20.12
N CYS A 452 2.35 12.66 20.81
CA CYS A 452 3.58 13.44 20.73
C CYS A 452 4.80 12.53 20.96
N PRO A 453 5.76 12.45 20.01
CA PRO A 453 6.98 11.67 20.18
C PRO A 453 7.79 12.06 21.44
N ALA A 454 7.81 13.33 21.80
CA ALA A 454 8.51 13.82 22.99
C ALA A 454 7.72 13.63 24.31
N GLY A 455 6.53 12.99 24.27
CA GLY A 455 5.65 12.89 25.43
C GLY A 455 4.85 14.17 25.68
N ALA A 456 4.36 14.35 26.91
CA ALA A 456 3.59 15.53 27.31
C ALA A 456 4.01 15.99 28.70
N ASP A 457 3.71 17.26 29.01
CA ASP A 457 3.75 17.78 30.37
C ASP A 457 2.72 17.04 31.25
N ASP A 458 2.95 17.00 32.54
CA ASP A 458 2.02 16.40 33.50
C ASP A 458 0.73 17.28 33.61
N ASP A 459 -0.28 16.90 32.83
CA ASP A 459 -1.58 17.58 32.82
C ASP A 459 -2.70 16.56 33.13
N PRO A 460 -3.43 16.68 34.23
CA PRO A 460 -4.44 15.71 34.65
C PRO A 460 -5.65 15.61 33.71
N ARG A 461 -5.80 16.51 32.76
CA ARG A 461 -6.88 16.50 31.77
C ARG A 461 -6.58 15.51 30.64
N LEU A 462 -5.31 15.13 30.45
CA LEU A 462 -4.94 14.12 29.44
C LEU A 462 -5.13 12.71 30.00
N SER A 463 -6.02 11.97 29.40
CA SER A 463 -6.27 10.57 29.75
C SER A 463 -5.18 9.64 29.27
N ARG A 464 -4.52 9.97 28.16
CA ARG A 464 -3.39 9.21 27.58
C ARG A 464 -2.56 10.04 26.61
N VAL A 465 -1.28 9.72 26.56
CA VAL A 465 -0.34 10.23 25.57
C VAL A 465 0.32 9.02 24.88
N TRP A 466 0.34 9.02 23.56
CA TRP A 466 1.08 8.03 22.77
C TRP A 466 2.36 8.66 22.22
N THR A 467 3.45 7.97 22.42
CA THR A 467 4.75 8.28 21.83
C THR A 467 4.92 7.59 20.47
N ALA A 468 6.01 7.86 19.78
CA ALA A 468 6.33 7.17 18.52
C ALA A 468 6.51 5.65 18.73
N ASP A 469 7.14 5.23 19.84
CA ASP A 469 7.39 3.82 20.12
C ASP A 469 6.09 3.07 20.45
N ASP A 470 5.15 3.72 21.16
CA ASP A 470 3.81 3.17 21.38
C ASP A 470 3.07 2.92 20.06
N LEU A 471 3.19 3.86 19.12
CA LEU A 471 2.57 3.72 17.80
C LEU A 471 3.26 2.64 16.94
N LEU A 472 4.59 2.49 17.01
CA LEU A 472 5.30 1.41 16.29
C LEU A 472 4.83 0.02 16.71
N ALA A 473 4.35 -0.15 17.94
CA ALA A 473 3.79 -1.41 18.42
C ALA A 473 2.50 -1.84 17.68
N ALA A 474 1.86 -0.94 16.95
CA ALA A 474 0.68 -1.24 16.11
C ALA A 474 0.96 -2.25 14.97
N TRP A 475 2.23 -2.41 14.61
CA TRP A 475 2.64 -3.33 13.56
C TRP A 475 3.48 -4.47 14.16
N PRO A 476 3.24 -5.73 13.79
CA PRO A 476 3.94 -6.90 14.31
C PRO A 476 5.42 -7.00 13.92
#